data_34c18758a84e3ef8f4f5f624213cd010
#
_entry.id   34c18758a84e3ef8f4f5f624213cd010
#
_cell.length_a   1.000
_cell.length_b   1.000
_cell.length_c   1.000
_cell.angle_alpha   90.00
_cell.angle_beta   90.00
_cell.angle_gamma   90.00
#
_symmetry.space_group_name_H-M   'P 1'
#
loop_
_entity.id
_entity.type
_entity.pdbx_description
1 polymer ?
#
loop_
_entity_poly.entity_id
_entity_poly.type
_entity_poly.pdbx_seq_one_letter_code
_entity_poly.pdbx_strand_id
1 'polypeptide(L)'
;PVIVVTAEQSPVYQLGEHTFFDAERMELIKEEQVVKLTPQTAVLLEKFLQAEGHTLSTSLISETLWPNGSGSQERIHTLIRRLRKSLGELTALQIKFKNDSYHLIIPHFIEKNALTNA
;
A
#
# COMPACT_ATOMS: atom_id res chain seq x y z
N PRO A 1 -11.76 2.35 5.56
CA PRO A 1 -10.64 3.29 5.44
C PRO A 1 -9.49 2.95 6.35
N VAL A 2 -8.31 3.36 5.96
CA VAL A 2 -7.10 3.11 6.72
C VAL A 2 -6.97 4.18 7.80
N ILE A 3 -6.61 3.73 9.01
CA ILE A 3 -6.43 4.64 10.13
C ILE A 3 -5.01 5.19 10.11
N VAL A 4 -4.89 6.52 10.16
CA VAL A 4 -3.61 7.19 10.30
C VAL A 4 -3.38 7.44 11.78
N VAL A 5 -2.36 6.81 12.35
CA VAL A 5 -2.15 6.84 13.80
C VAL A 5 -1.11 7.84 14.26
N THR A 6 -0.39 8.46 13.33
CA THR A 6 0.60 9.48 13.65
C THR A 6 0.43 10.64 12.69
N ALA A 7 0.34 11.84 13.22
CA ALA A 7 0.06 13.00 12.40
C ALA A 7 1.15 14.06 12.40
N GLU A 8 2.12 13.98 13.28
CA GLU A 8 3.06 15.08 13.43
C GLU A 8 4.16 15.12 12.37
N GLN A 9 4.65 13.98 11.94
CA GLN A 9 5.76 13.94 10.99
C GLN A 9 5.39 13.14 9.77
N SER A 10 5.49 11.82 9.86
CA SER A 10 5.16 10.94 8.75
C SER A 10 4.01 10.05 9.14
N PRO A 11 3.07 9.84 8.24
CA PRO A 11 1.95 8.99 8.58
C PRO A 11 2.38 7.54 8.76
N VAL A 12 1.79 6.89 9.77
CA VAL A 12 1.88 5.45 9.95
C VAL A 12 0.48 4.91 9.73
N TYR A 13 0.35 3.97 8.81
CA TYR A 13 -0.95 3.42 8.41
C TYR A 13 -1.17 2.07 9.07
N GLN A 14 -2.33 1.89 9.65
CA GLN A 14 -2.70 0.60 10.22
C GLN A 14 -3.34 -0.26 9.12
N LEU A 15 -2.70 -1.37 8.80
CA LEU A 15 -3.15 -2.26 7.73
C LEU A 15 -3.89 -3.48 8.23
N GLY A 16 -3.85 -3.71 9.54
CA GLY A 16 -4.50 -4.84 10.15
C GLY A 16 -4.25 -4.82 11.64
N GLU A 17 -4.74 -5.87 12.31
CA GLU A 17 -4.49 -6.00 13.73
C GLU A 17 -3.00 -6.20 13.96
N HIS A 18 -2.38 -5.31 14.71
CA HIS A 18 -0.94 -5.34 14.99
C HIS A 18 -0.06 -5.20 13.74
N THR A 19 -0.61 -4.69 12.64
CA THR A 19 0.12 -4.57 11.39
C THR A 19 0.12 -3.11 10.93
N PHE A 20 1.30 -2.56 10.66
CA PHE A 20 1.46 -1.15 10.32
C PHE A 20 2.40 -0.96 9.15
N PHE A 21 2.19 0.13 8.43
CA PHE A 21 3.12 0.58 7.39
C PHE A 21 3.64 1.95 7.79
N ASP A 22 4.96 2.04 7.99
CA ASP A 22 5.64 3.30 8.27
C ASP A 22 6.23 3.83 6.97
N ALA A 23 5.61 4.87 6.42
CA ALA A 23 6.00 5.41 5.12
C ALA A 23 7.37 6.06 5.14
N GLU A 24 7.74 6.70 6.24
CA GLU A 24 9.04 7.35 6.35
C GLU A 24 10.17 6.34 6.37
N ARG A 25 10.00 5.29 7.16
CA ARG A 25 11.01 4.24 7.26
C ARG A 25 10.91 3.22 6.14
N MET A 26 9.83 3.27 5.38
CA MET A 26 9.56 2.32 4.30
C MET A 26 9.55 0.89 4.82
N GLU A 27 8.79 0.66 5.89
CA GLU A 27 8.74 -0.63 6.57
C GLU A 27 7.32 -1.08 6.82
N LEU A 28 7.11 -2.39 6.64
CA LEU A 28 5.93 -3.07 7.13
C LEU A 28 6.29 -3.69 8.47
N ILE A 29 5.45 -3.48 9.47
CA ILE A 29 5.72 -3.92 10.84
C ILE A 29 4.53 -4.72 11.35
N LYS A 30 4.82 -5.92 11.84
CA LYS A 30 3.79 -6.72 12.52
C LYS A 30 4.43 -7.32 13.76
N GLU A 31 4.02 -6.80 14.92
CA GLU A 31 4.61 -7.18 16.19
C GLU A 31 6.12 -6.97 16.14
N GLU A 32 6.94 -8.01 16.22
CA GLU A 32 8.39 -7.88 16.19
C GLU A 32 8.98 -8.08 14.80
N GLN A 33 8.14 -8.39 13.82
CA GLN A 33 8.60 -8.64 12.45
C GLN A 33 8.59 -7.35 11.65
N VAL A 34 9.64 -7.15 10.88
CA VAL A 34 9.78 -5.96 10.03
C VAL A 34 10.18 -6.40 8.63
N VAL A 35 9.48 -5.90 7.62
CA VAL A 35 9.83 -6.11 6.22
C VAL A 35 10.14 -4.75 5.61
N LYS A 36 11.36 -4.62 5.11
CA LYS A 36 11.82 -3.38 4.49
C LYS A 36 11.33 -3.31 3.04
N LEU A 37 10.79 -2.16 2.66
CA LEU A 37 10.35 -1.94 1.28
C LEU A 37 11.38 -1.10 0.54
N THR A 38 11.45 -1.28 -0.79
CA THR A 38 12.23 -0.37 -1.61
C THR A 38 11.50 0.97 -1.67
N PRO A 39 12.22 2.08 -1.99
CA PRO A 39 11.56 3.38 -2.09
C PRO A 39 10.37 3.38 -3.04
N GLN A 40 10.47 2.75 -4.20
CA GLN A 40 9.37 2.73 -5.16
C GLN A 40 8.18 1.93 -4.66
N THR A 41 8.40 0.78 -4.03
CA THR A 41 7.29 -0.01 -3.50
C THR A 41 6.63 0.70 -2.32
N ALA A 42 7.41 1.41 -1.51
CA ALA A 42 6.85 2.19 -0.40
C ALA A 42 5.97 3.33 -0.92
N VAL A 43 6.44 4.05 -1.93
CA VAL A 43 5.64 5.11 -2.55
C VAL A 43 4.36 4.55 -3.16
N LEU A 44 4.47 3.42 -3.85
CA LEU A 44 3.30 2.79 -4.47
C LEU A 44 2.27 2.41 -3.42
N LEU A 45 2.71 1.79 -2.33
CA LEU A 45 1.80 1.40 -1.26
C LEU A 45 1.11 2.62 -0.65
N GLU A 46 1.87 3.67 -0.38
CA GLU A 46 1.29 4.88 0.19
C GLU A 46 0.25 5.50 -0.75
N LYS A 47 0.53 5.49 -2.05
CA LYS A 47 -0.42 6.02 -3.02
C LYS A 47 -1.72 5.20 -3.05
N PHE A 48 -1.61 3.88 -2.94
CA PHE A 48 -2.82 3.05 -2.81
C PHE A 48 -3.63 3.43 -1.58
N LEU A 49 -2.95 3.61 -0.45
CA LEU A 49 -3.63 3.89 0.81
C LEU A 49 -4.30 5.27 0.81
N GLN A 50 -3.72 6.22 0.10
CA GLN A 50 -4.27 7.57 -0.01
C GLN A 50 -5.35 7.69 -1.09
N ALA A 51 -5.39 6.76 -2.03
CA ALA A 51 -6.31 6.84 -3.15
C ALA A 51 -7.73 6.50 -2.74
N GLU A 52 -8.68 7.16 -3.40
CA GLU A 52 -10.08 6.85 -3.18
C GLU A 52 -10.35 5.40 -3.61
N GLY A 53 -11.01 4.65 -2.73
CA GLY A 53 -11.27 3.24 -3.00
C GLY A 53 -10.03 2.38 -3.08
N HIS A 54 -8.86 2.90 -2.67
CA HIS A 54 -7.58 2.20 -2.73
C HIS A 54 -7.29 1.65 -4.13
N THR A 55 -7.60 2.45 -5.13
CA THR A 55 -7.50 2.06 -6.53
C THR A 55 -6.58 3.01 -7.28
N LEU A 56 -5.68 2.46 -8.09
CA LEU A 56 -4.78 3.26 -8.91
C LEU A 56 -4.81 2.73 -10.34
N SER A 57 -5.04 3.62 -11.31
CA SER A 57 -4.95 3.24 -12.71
C SER A 57 -3.50 3.03 -13.12
N THR A 58 -3.28 2.26 -14.18
CA THR A 58 -1.93 2.06 -14.70
C THR A 58 -1.31 3.38 -15.13
N SER A 59 -2.11 4.28 -15.70
CA SER A 59 -1.62 5.61 -16.10
C SER A 59 -1.15 6.40 -14.90
N LEU A 60 -1.92 6.40 -13.82
CA LEU A 60 -1.56 7.15 -12.62
C LEU A 60 -0.29 6.60 -11.98
N ILE A 61 -0.15 5.27 -11.94
CA ILE A 61 1.06 4.64 -11.42
C ILE A 61 2.27 5.07 -12.26
N SER A 62 2.13 5.02 -13.58
CA SER A 62 3.20 5.41 -14.47
C SER A 62 3.61 6.86 -14.27
N GLU A 63 2.65 7.77 -14.19
CA GLU A 63 2.93 9.20 -14.01
C GLU A 63 3.56 9.50 -12.65
N THR A 64 3.12 8.79 -11.62
CA THR A 64 3.61 9.02 -10.27
C THR A 64 5.04 8.54 -10.08
N LEU A 65 5.34 7.35 -10.57
CA LEU A 65 6.64 6.72 -10.33
C LEU A 65 7.67 7.00 -11.41
N TRP A 66 7.22 7.29 -12.62
CA TRP A 66 8.10 7.57 -13.74
C TRP A 66 7.61 8.80 -14.50
N PRO A 67 7.66 9.99 -13.86
CA PRO A 67 7.11 11.21 -14.48
C PRO A 67 7.80 11.62 -15.76
N ASN A 68 9.00 11.10 -16.03
CA ASN A 68 9.72 11.38 -17.26
C ASN A 68 9.24 10.54 -18.45
N GLY A 69 8.16 9.78 -18.28
CA GLY A 69 7.62 8.96 -19.37
C GLY A 69 8.28 7.62 -19.54
N SER A 70 9.18 7.21 -18.64
CA SER A 70 9.88 5.94 -18.77
C SER A 70 9.11 4.76 -18.18
N GLY A 71 7.92 4.98 -17.67
CA GLY A 71 7.09 3.91 -17.14
C GLY A 71 6.56 3.02 -18.27
N SER A 72 6.53 1.73 -18.02
CA SER A 72 6.00 0.75 -18.95
C SER A 72 5.16 -0.25 -18.17
N GLN A 73 4.31 -1.00 -18.91
CA GLN A 73 3.53 -2.04 -18.25
C GLN A 73 4.42 -3.06 -17.56
N GLU A 74 5.55 -3.39 -18.18
CA GLU A 74 6.49 -4.33 -17.59
C GLU A 74 7.05 -3.82 -16.28
N ARG A 75 7.43 -2.54 -16.22
CA ARG A 75 7.92 -1.94 -14.99
C ARG A 75 6.85 -1.92 -13.91
N ILE A 76 5.63 -1.59 -14.28
CA ILE A 76 4.50 -1.60 -13.36
C ILE A 76 4.26 -3.00 -12.80
N HIS A 77 4.22 -4.00 -13.70
CA HIS A 77 4.02 -5.40 -13.27
C HIS A 77 5.11 -5.87 -12.31
N THR A 78 6.35 -5.51 -12.61
CA THR A 78 7.47 -5.88 -11.73
C THR A 78 7.31 -5.28 -10.36
N LEU A 79 6.93 -4.01 -10.30
CA LEU A 79 6.78 -3.31 -9.04
C LEU A 79 5.58 -3.85 -8.24
N ILE A 80 4.48 -4.10 -8.91
CA ILE A 80 3.30 -4.70 -8.27
C ILE A 80 3.64 -6.07 -7.71
N ARG A 81 4.39 -6.88 -8.45
CA ARG A 81 4.79 -8.20 -7.99
C ARG A 81 5.65 -8.11 -6.72
N ARG A 82 6.57 -7.16 -6.69
CA ARG A 82 7.42 -6.94 -5.50
C ARG A 82 6.58 -6.51 -4.31
N LEU A 83 5.63 -5.62 -4.52
CA LEU A 83 4.76 -5.17 -3.46
C LEU A 83 3.88 -6.32 -2.94
N ARG A 84 3.31 -7.12 -3.86
CA ARG A 84 2.53 -8.29 -3.47
C ARG A 84 3.34 -9.24 -2.60
N LYS A 85 4.59 -9.47 -2.97
CA LYS A 85 5.45 -10.37 -2.20
C LYS A 85 5.68 -9.83 -0.79
N SER A 86 6.02 -8.56 -0.69
CA SER A 86 6.26 -7.94 0.62
C SER A 86 5.01 -7.93 1.48
N LEU A 87 3.87 -7.60 0.91
CA LEU A 87 2.60 -7.60 1.66
C LEU A 87 2.26 -9.01 2.13
N GLY A 88 2.50 -10.02 1.30
CA GLY A 88 2.19 -11.40 1.64
C GLY A 88 3.01 -11.95 2.80
N GLU A 89 4.14 -11.33 3.12
CA GLU A 89 4.97 -11.81 4.22
C GLU A 89 4.39 -11.47 5.58
N LEU A 90 3.71 -10.33 5.72
CA LEU A 90 3.20 -9.87 7.01
C LEU A 90 1.71 -9.57 7.03
N THR A 91 1.04 -9.52 5.88
CA THR A 91 -0.33 -9.03 5.84
C THR A 91 -1.21 -9.98 5.02
N ALA A 92 -2.52 -9.76 5.14
CA ALA A 92 -3.51 -10.44 4.31
C ALA A 92 -4.00 -9.54 3.17
N LEU A 93 -3.34 -8.42 2.94
CA LEU A 93 -3.71 -7.51 1.86
C LEU A 93 -3.45 -8.15 0.51
N GLN A 94 -4.32 -7.85 -0.45
CA GLN A 94 -4.18 -8.35 -1.81
C GLN A 94 -4.25 -7.19 -2.80
N ILE A 95 -3.63 -7.36 -3.95
CA ILE A 95 -3.73 -6.40 -5.03
C ILE A 95 -4.30 -7.12 -6.23
N LYS A 96 -5.43 -6.64 -6.74
CA LYS A 96 -6.09 -7.24 -7.90
C LYS A 96 -6.12 -6.27 -9.06
N PHE A 97 -6.05 -6.79 -10.26
CA PHE A 97 -6.09 -5.99 -11.48
C PHE A 97 -7.44 -6.14 -12.17
N LYS A 98 -8.07 -5.01 -12.49
CA LYS A 98 -9.34 -5.02 -13.20
C LYS A 98 -9.55 -3.67 -13.88
N ASN A 99 -9.96 -3.69 -15.15
CA ASN A 99 -10.29 -2.48 -15.92
C ASN A 99 -9.13 -1.46 -15.93
N ASP A 100 -7.93 -1.94 -16.27
CA ASP A 100 -6.73 -1.11 -16.33
C ASP A 100 -6.37 -0.43 -15.02
N SER A 101 -6.85 -0.96 -13.91
CA SER A 101 -6.56 -0.43 -12.59
C SER A 101 -6.20 -1.54 -11.63
N TYR A 102 -5.35 -1.20 -10.68
CA TYR A 102 -5.02 -2.09 -9.58
C TYR A 102 -5.80 -1.67 -8.36
N HIS A 103 -6.28 -2.66 -7.61
CA HIS A 103 -7.11 -2.44 -6.43
C HIS A 103 -6.47 -3.09 -5.23
N LEU A 104 -6.16 -2.31 -4.22
CA LEU A 104 -5.66 -2.83 -2.96
C LEU A 104 -6.85 -3.26 -2.10
N ILE A 105 -6.87 -4.53 -1.75
CA ILE A 105 -7.95 -5.11 -0.95
C ILE A 105 -7.49 -5.21 0.49
N ILE A 106 -8.15 -4.47 1.36
CA ILE A 106 -7.82 -4.44 2.79
C ILE A 106 -8.76 -5.41 3.52
N PRO A 107 -8.22 -6.25 4.42
CA PRO A 107 -9.05 -7.22 5.13
C PRO A 107 -10.23 -6.57 5.85
N HIS A 108 -11.33 -7.29 5.87
CA HIS A 108 -12.60 -6.80 6.38
C HIS A 108 -12.55 -6.40 7.85
N PHE A 109 -11.72 -7.04 8.66
CA PHE A 109 -11.68 -6.73 10.08
C PHE A 109 -11.21 -5.31 10.39
N ILE A 110 -10.45 -4.70 9.49
CA ILE A 110 -10.02 -3.30 9.67
C ILE A 110 -11.24 -2.39 9.62
N GLU A 111 -12.12 -2.61 8.65
CA GLU A 111 -13.35 -1.85 8.54
C GLU A 111 -14.25 -2.05 9.75
N LYS A 112 -14.34 -3.29 10.21
CA LYS A 112 -15.13 -3.62 11.38
C LYS A 112 -14.61 -2.90 12.60
N ASN A 113 -13.31 -2.86 12.80
CA ASN A 113 -12.73 -2.17 13.93
C ASN A 113 -12.96 -0.65 13.86
N ALA A 114 -12.85 -0.10 12.67
CA ALA A 114 -13.11 1.33 12.47
C ALA A 114 -14.56 1.66 12.81
N LEU A 115 -15.49 0.82 12.38
CA LEU A 115 -16.91 1.02 12.66
C LEU A 115 -17.21 0.87 14.17
N THR A 116 -16.55 -0.06 14.83
CA THR A 116 -16.74 -0.28 16.26
C THR A 116 -16.27 0.93 17.06
N ASN A 117 -15.24 1.58 16.61
CA ASN A 117 -14.67 2.72 17.29
C ASN A 117 -15.34 4.05 16.93
N ALA A 118 -16.23 4.01 16.00
CA ALA A 118 -16.97 5.18 15.61
C ALA A 118 -18.18 5.37 16.52
#